data_720abcd8dbeff81288eca3942449efbb
#
_entry.id   720abcd8dbeff81288eca3942449efbb
#
_cell.length_a   1.000
_cell.length_b   1.000
_cell.length_c   1.000
_cell.angle_alpha   90.00
_cell.angle_beta   90.00
_cell.angle_gamma   90.00
#
_symmetry.space_group_name_H-M   'P 1'
#
loop_
_entity.id
_entity.type
_entity.pdbx_description
1 polymer ?
#
loop_
_entity_poly.entity_id
_entity_poly.type
_entity_poly.pdbx_seq_one_letter_code
_entity_poly.pdbx_strand_id
1 'polypeptide(L)'
;MTAVAIVTSDFYPDLTAEMLADAQNTLINAKYTYTVFPVAGVFELPAVVQRILQTGQYAGAVCLGVVIQGETPHFDFVSGAAAHGITQASLTTGLPIAFGVLTANTYAQAEARVFGQKSRKGVEATEALIRSLDVLAQLS
;
A
#
# COMPACT_ATOMS: atom_id res chain seq x y z
N MET A 1 8.40 9.03 17.75
CA MET A 1 7.22 8.58 17.00
C MET A 1 7.63 7.47 16.04
N THR A 2 6.75 6.53 15.84
CA THR A 2 7.03 5.39 14.95
C THR A 2 7.01 5.84 13.48
N ALA A 3 8.01 5.44 12.73
CA ALA A 3 8.14 5.77 11.31
C ALA A 3 7.70 4.61 10.44
N VAL A 4 6.89 4.90 9.42
CA VAL A 4 6.46 3.92 8.43
C VAL A 4 6.75 4.45 7.03
N ALA A 5 6.79 3.55 6.06
CA ALA A 5 6.99 3.90 4.67
C ALA A 5 5.66 3.84 3.91
N ILE A 6 5.45 4.78 3.00
CA ILE A 6 4.38 4.70 2.03
C ILE A 6 5.05 4.50 0.67
N VAL A 7 4.81 3.35 0.05
CA VAL A 7 5.35 3.05 -1.28
C VAL A 7 4.19 3.10 -2.25
N THR A 8 4.20 4.08 -3.14
CA THR A 8 3.05 4.36 -3.99
C THR A 8 3.41 4.30 -5.47
N SER A 9 2.61 3.55 -6.22
CA SER A 9 2.66 3.58 -7.68
C SER A 9 2.02 4.88 -8.16
N ASP A 10 2.60 5.50 -9.19
CA ASP A 10 2.03 6.70 -9.79
C ASP A 10 1.33 6.41 -11.13
N PHE A 11 1.14 5.15 -11.47
CA PHE A 11 0.31 4.74 -12.59
C PHE A 11 -1.16 4.97 -12.18
N TYR A 12 -1.94 5.66 -12.97
CA TYR A 12 -3.26 6.23 -12.63
C TYR A 12 -3.13 7.31 -11.54
N PRO A 13 -2.40 8.40 -11.82
CA PRO A 13 -2.08 9.39 -10.77
C PRO A 13 -3.30 10.07 -10.16
N ASP A 14 -4.41 10.20 -10.91
CA ASP A 14 -5.63 10.81 -10.37
C ASP A 14 -6.22 9.99 -9.21
N LEU A 15 -6.03 8.67 -9.27
CA LEU A 15 -6.52 7.76 -8.22
C LEU A 15 -5.49 7.61 -7.10
N THR A 16 -4.23 7.39 -7.46
CA THR A 16 -3.19 7.14 -6.45
C THR A 16 -2.87 8.37 -5.61
N ALA A 17 -3.04 9.57 -6.16
CA ALA A 17 -2.85 10.80 -5.38
C ALA A 17 -3.84 10.89 -4.22
N GLU A 18 -5.09 10.50 -4.45
CA GLU A 18 -6.10 10.50 -3.39
C GLU A 18 -5.82 9.41 -2.35
N MET A 19 -5.42 8.23 -2.82
CA MET A 19 -5.03 7.15 -1.91
C MET A 19 -3.85 7.57 -1.03
N LEU A 20 -2.89 8.26 -1.60
CA LEU A 20 -1.74 8.77 -0.87
C LEU A 20 -2.17 9.81 0.18
N ALA A 21 -3.03 10.75 -0.19
CA ALA A 21 -3.53 11.75 0.75
C ALA A 21 -4.26 11.09 1.92
N ASP A 22 -5.08 10.07 1.64
CA ASP A 22 -5.79 9.32 2.67
C ASP A 22 -4.82 8.60 3.62
N ALA A 23 -3.78 7.99 3.07
CA ALA A 23 -2.78 7.29 3.88
C ALA A 23 -2.03 8.28 4.78
N GLN A 24 -1.62 9.42 4.21
CA GLN A 24 -0.92 10.46 4.97
C GLN A 24 -1.77 10.97 6.12
N ASN A 25 -3.02 11.31 5.85
CA ASN A 25 -3.93 11.84 6.88
C ASN A 25 -4.20 10.80 7.98
N THR A 26 -4.38 9.55 7.60
CA THR A 26 -4.62 8.46 8.56
C THR A 26 -3.41 8.27 9.48
N LEU A 27 -2.20 8.33 8.93
CA LEU A 27 -0.98 8.20 9.72
C LEU A 27 -0.77 9.37 10.64
N ILE A 28 -0.98 10.60 10.16
CA ILE A 28 -0.84 11.81 10.97
C ILE A 28 -1.79 11.76 12.16
N ASN A 29 -3.04 11.41 11.92
CA ASN A 29 -4.05 11.34 12.98
C ASN A 29 -3.71 10.27 14.03
N ALA A 30 -3.01 9.22 13.64
CA ALA A 30 -2.60 8.16 14.55
C ALA A 30 -1.21 8.39 15.16
N LYS A 31 -0.61 9.55 14.92
CA LYS A 31 0.69 9.94 15.48
C LYS A 31 1.88 9.16 14.94
N TYR A 32 1.83 8.78 13.68
CA TYR A 32 2.96 8.17 12.98
C TYR A 32 3.67 9.20 12.13
N THR A 33 4.98 9.02 11.95
CA THR A 33 5.72 9.73 10.91
C THR A 33 5.83 8.83 9.69
N TYR A 34 6.05 9.41 8.51
CA TYR A 34 6.13 8.62 7.29
C TYR A 34 7.10 9.23 6.29
N THR A 35 7.56 8.40 5.36
CA THR A 35 8.29 8.81 4.17
C THR A 35 7.61 8.21 2.96
N VAL A 36 7.46 8.99 1.89
CA VAL A 36 6.80 8.55 0.66
C VAL A 36 7.86 8.16 -0.36
N PHE A 37 7.70 6.98 -0.94
CA PHE A 37 8.57 6.47 -1.99
C PHE A 37 7.72 6.15 -3.23
N PRO A 38 7.77 6.99 -4.27
CA PRO A 38 7.01 6.70 -5.50
C PRO A 38 7.75 5.69 -6.38
N VAL A 39 6.97 4.79 -6.98
CA VAL A 39 7.48 3.84 -7.98
C VAL A 39 6.61 3.91 -9.23
N ALA A 40 7.12 3.42 -10.36
CA ALA A 40 6.43 3.57 -11.64
C ALA A 40 5.14 2.77 -11.70
N GLY A 41 5.15 1.53 -11.24
CA GLY A 41 3.98 0.66 -11.34
C GLY A 41 3.87 -0.28 -10.17
N VAL A 42 2.74 -0.99 -10.12
CA VAL A 42 2.44 -1.94 -9.05
C VAL A 42 3.44 -3.09 -9.04
N PHE A 43 3.93 -3.48 -10.22
CA PHE A 43 4.90 -4.58 -10.33
C PHE A 43 6.22 -4.27 -9.60
N GLU A 44 6.57 -3.00 -9.45
CA GLU A 44 7.81 -2.58 -8.80
C GLU A 44 7.71 -2.48 -7.27
N LEU A 45 6.50 -2.55 -6.72
CA LEU A 45 6.29 -2.39 -5.27
C LEU A 45 7.04 -3.43 -4.43
N PRO A 46 7.00 -4.73 -4.75
CA PRO A 46 7.61 -5.73 -3.87
C PRO A 46 9.11 -5.54 -3.64
N ALA A 47 9.87 -5.35 -4.71
CA ALA A 47 11.32 -5.21 -4.59
C ALA A 47 11.70 -3.95 -3.82
N VAL A 48 11.00 -2.86 -4.08
CA VAL A 48 11.31 -1.57 -3.45
C VAL A 48 10.94 -1.60 -1.97
N VAL A 49 9.74 -2.08 -1.62
CA VAL A 49 9.31 -2.10 -0.23
C VAL A 49 10.20 -3.02 0.61
N GLN A 50 10.64 -4.14 0.05
CA GLN A 50 11.53 -5.04 0.78
C GLN A 50 12.86 -4.35 1.12
N ARG A 51 13.45 -3.65 0.15
CA ARG A 51 14.71 -2.95 0.38
C ARG A 51 14.56 -1.80 1.38
N ILE A 52 13.44 -1.09 1.32
CA ILE A 52 13.16 -0.02 2.27
C ILE A 52 13.10 -0.56 3.70
N LEU A 53 12.37 -1.65 3.90
CA LEU A 53 12.22 -2.24 5.24
C LEU A 53 13.52 -2.88 5.74
N GLN A 54 14.37 -3.37 4.85
CA GLN A 54 15.66 -3.92 5.23
C GLN A 54 16.63 -2.88 5.81
N THR A 55 16.36 -1.60 5.59
CA THR A 55 17.19 -0.54 6.20
C THR A 55 17.06 -0.47 7.72
N GLY A 56 16.00 -1.03 8.28
CA GLY A 56 15.72 -0.96 9.72
C GLY A 56 15.21 0.38 10.19
N GLN A 57 14.92 1.31 9.27
CA GLN A 57 14.48 2.66 9.62
C GLN A 57 12.96 2.79 9.76
N TYR A 58 12.21 1.77 9.35
CA TYR A 58 10.76 1.80 9.32
C TYR A 58 10.18 0.58 10.01
N ALA A 59 9.11 0.78 10.76
CA ALA A 59 8.43 -0.30 11.47
C ALA A 59 7.51 -1.12 10.57
N GLY A 60 7.13 -0.57 9.43
CA GLY A 60 6.26 -1.23 8.48
C GLY A 60 6.01 -0.31 7.28
N ALA A 61 5.16 -0.76 6.38
CA ALA A 61 4.87 0.01 5.17
C ALA A 61 3.43 -0.20 4.70
N VAL A 62 2.92 0.76 3.96
CA VAL A 62 1.71 0.59 3.17
C VAL A 62 2.08 0.76 1.70
N CYS A 63 1.65 -0.19 0.87
CA CYS A 63 1.86 -0.15 -0.57
C CYS A 63 0.56 0.27 -1.23
N LEU A 64 0.61 1.31 -2.06
CA LEU A 64 -0.56 1.87 -2.73
C LEU A 64 -0.41 1.77 -4.24
N GLY A 65 -1.50 1.42 -4.91
CA GLY A 65 -1.53 1.35 -6.35
C GLY A 65 -2.91 0.95 -6.86
N VAL A 66 -3.07 1.02 -8.17
CA VAL A 66 -4.32 0.64 -8.83
C VAL A 66 -3.99 -0.21 -10.04
N VAL A 67 -4.68 -1.33 -10.19
CA VAL A 67 -4.60 -2.19 -11.36
C VAL A 67 -6.01 -2.34 -11.92
N ILE A 68 -6.20 -1.93 -13.17
CA ILE A 68 -7.50 -2.02 -13.85
C ILE A 68 -7.40 -3.07 -14.95
N GLN A 69 -8.39 -3.96 -15.01
CA GLN A 69 -8.42 -5.03 -15.98
C GLN A 69 -8.44 -4.48 -17.39
N GLY A 70 -7.54 -5.01 -18.25
CA GLY A 70 -7.50 -4.69 -19.67
C GLY A 70 -7.97 -5.88 -20.51
N GLU A 71 -7.68 -5.83 -21.80
CA GLU A 71 -8.06 -6.87 -22.76
C GLU A 71 -7.15 -8.09 -22.69
N THR A 72 -6.00 -7.98 -22.03
CA THR A 72 -5.01 -9.05 -21.95
C THR A 72 -4.91 -9.57 -20.52
N PRO A 73 -4.28 -10.75 -20.29
CA PRO A 73 -4.09 -11.28 -18.94
C PRO A 73 -3.07 -10.50 -18.11
N HIS A 74 -2.55 -9.39 -18.60
CA HIS A 74 -1.59 -8.55 -17.88
C HIS A 74 -2.07 -8.16 -16.48
N PHE A 75 -3.37 -7.89 -16.33
CA PHE A 75 -3.99 -7.58 -15.04
C PHE A 75 -3.72 -8.68 -14.00
N ASP A 76 -3.95 -9.95 -14.39
CA ASP A 76 -3.78 -11.07 -13.46
C ASP A 76 -2.31 -11.27 -13.10
N PHE A 77 -1.40 -11.11 -14.05
CA PHE A 77 0.03 -11.25 -13.80
C PHE A 77 0.55 -10.17 -12.86
N VAL A 78 0.16 -8.91 -13.09
CA VAL A 78 0.63 -7.80 -12.27
C VAL A 78 0.05 -7.88 -10.86
N SER A 79 -1.26 -8.08 -10.74
CA SER A 79 -1.92 -8.11 -9.43
C SER A 79 -1.49 -9.34 -8.62
N GLY A 80 -1.35 -10.50 -9.27
CA GLY A 80 -0.89 -11.71 -8.61
C GLY A 80 0.56 -11.61 -8.15
N ALA A 81 1.44 -11.09 -9.02
CA ALA A 81 2.83 -10.89 -8.68
C ALA A 81 3.00 -9.91 -7.52
N ALA A 82 2.23 -8.82 -7.51
CA ALA A 82 2.28 -7.83 -6.46
C ALA A 82 1.82 -8.42 -5.12
N ALA A 83 0.70 -9.13 -5.10
CA ALA A 83 0.17 -9.73 -3.90
C ALA A 83 1.15 -10.75 -3.32
N HIS A 84 1.68 -11.64 -4.17
CA HIS A 84 2.63 -12.65 -3.75
C HIS A 84 3.95 -12.02 -3.27
N GLY A 85 4.48 -11.07 -4.04
CA GLY A 85 5.75 -10.44 -3.72
C GLY A 85 5.70 -9.57 -2.47
N ILE A 86 4.62 -8.84 -2.26
CA ILE A 86 4.45 -8.01 -1.05
C ILE A 86 4.30 -8.90 0.19
N THR A 87 3.55 -9.99 0.07
CA THR A 87 3.44 -10.98 1.15
C THR A 87 4.82 -11.55 1.50
N GLN A 88 5.59 -11.94 0.47
CA GLN A 88 6.93 -12.47 0.66
C GLN A 88 7.85 -11.44 1.32
N ALA A 89 7.78 -10.19 0.91
CA ALA A 89 8.58 -9.11 1.50
C ALA A 89 8.26 -8.93 2.99
N SER A 90 6.98 -9.00 3.35
CA SER A 90 6.56 -8.90 4.75
C SER A 90 7.10 -10.05 5.58
N LEU A 91 6.98 -11.28 5.07
CA LEU A 91 7.46 -12.45 5.79
C LEU A 91 8.99 -12.47 5.90
N THR A 92 9.69 -12.06 4.86
CA THR A 92 11.15 -12.03 4.84
C THR A 92 11.71 -10.99 5.79
N THR A 93 11.10 -9.82 5.87
CA THR A 93 11.58 -8.74 6.75
C THR A 93 11.06 -8.87 8.19
N GLY A 94 9.99 -9.63 8.39
CA GLY A 94 9.31 -9.71 9.68
C GLY A 94 8.52 -8.46 10.03
N LEU A 95 8.30 -7.57 9.07
CA LEU A 95 7.61 -6.30 9.30
C LEU A 95 6.30 -6.25 8.52
N PRO A 96 5.25 -5.62 9.07
CA PRO A 96 3.95 -5.61 8.41
C PRO A 96 3.95 -4.69 7.19
N ILE A 97 3.34 -5.17 6.13
CA ILE A 97 3.10 -4.39 4.92
C ILE A 97 1.62 -4.48 4.61
N ALA A 98 0.94 -3.33 4.58
CA ALA A 98 -0.47 -3.31 4.20
C ALA A 98 -0.60 -3.27 2.69
N PHE A 99 -1.50 -4.08 2.16
CA PHE A 99 -1.74 -4.21 0.74
C PHE A 99 -2.82 -3.23 0.31
N GLY A 100 -2.41 -2.02 -0.06
CA GLY A 100 -3.30 -0.97 -0.56
C GLY A 100 -3.35 -0.93 -2.09
N VAL A 101 -3.16 -2.08 -2.74
CA VAL A 101 -3.27 -2.18 -4.19
C VAL A 101 -4.70 -2.53 -4.52
N LEU A 102 -5.39 -1.59 -5.17
CA LEU A 102 -6.77 -1.75 -5.58
C LEU A 102 -6.81 -2.42 -6.95
N THR A 103 -7.55 -3.52 -7.04
CA THR A 103 -7.81 -4.18 -8.32
C THR A 103 -9.27 -3.97 -8.68
N ALA A 104 -9.53 -3.58 -9.93
CA ALA A 104 -10.88 -3.30 -10.40
C ALA A 104 -11.02 -3.70 -11.85
N ASN A 105 -12.25 -4.05 -12.25
CA ASN A 105 -12.52 -4.38 -13.64
C ASN A 105 -12.64 -3.15 -14.53
N THR A 106 -13.07 -2.02 -13.96
CA THR A 106 -13.24 -0.76 -14.70
C THR A 106 -12.70 0.42 -13.89
N TYR A 107 -12.40 1.50 -14.60
CA TYR A 107 -11.97 2.74 -13.97
C TYR A 107 -13.04 3.28 -13.00
N ALA A 108 -14.31 3.20 -13.40
CA ALA A 108 -15.41 3.67 -12.54
C ALA A 108 -15.48 2.90 -11.23
N GLN A 109 -15.23 1.58 -11.27
CA GLN A 109 -15.18 0.78 -10.04
C GLN A 109 -14.00 1.21 -9.15
N ALA A 110 -12.86 1.51 -9.77
CA ALA A 110 -11.70 1.98 -9.03
C ALA A 110 -11.99 3.33 -8.36
N GLU A 111 -12.59 4.26 -9.11
CA GLU A 111 -12.96 5.56 -8.54
C GLU A 111 -13.87 5.43 -7.34
N ALA A 112 -14.87 4.54 -7.41
CA ALA A 112 -15.81 4.33 -6.32
C ALA A 112 -15.13 3.85 -5.03
N ARG A 113 -14.04 3.10 -5.16
CA ARG A 113 -13.31 2.57 -4.01
C ARG A 113 -12.20 3.50 -3.51
N VAL A 114 -11.77 4.42 -4.34
CA VAL A 114 -10.78 5.44 -3.96
C VAL A 114 -11.48 6.63 -3.29
N PHE A 115 -12.57 7.12 -3.89
CA PHE A 115 -13.28 8.31 -3.45
C PHE A 115 -14.58 8.00 -2.68
N GLY A 116 -14.79 6.74 -2.30
CA GLY A 116 -16.04 6.32 -1.68
C GLY A 116 -16.31 7.00 -0.34
N GLN A 117 -17.59 7.14 -0.01
CA GLN A 117 -17.99 7.76 1.25
C GLN A 117 -17.96 6.76 2.41
N LYS A 118 -18.28 5.50 2.14
CA LYS A 118 -18.36 4.46 3.17
C LYS A 118 -17.05 3.71 3.37
N SER A 119 -16.29 3.54 2.31
CA SER A 119 -15.03 2.83 2.38
C SER A 119 -14.10 3.41 1.33
N ARG A 120 -12.86 3.70 1.76
CA ARG A 120 -11.83 4.28 0.92
C ARG A 120 -10.58 3.41 1.08
N LYS A 121 -10.06 2.92 -0.04
CA LYS A 121 -8.96 1.95 -0.02
C LYS A 121 -7.71 2.48 0.67
N GLY A 122 -7.38 3.75 0.45
CA GLY A 122 -6.20 4.35 1.09
C GLY A 122 -6.31 4.39 2.61
N VAL A 123 -7.51 4.68 3.13
CA VAL A 123 -7.77 4.67 4.56
C VAL A 123 -7.74 3.25 5.10
N GLU A 124 -8.45 2.33 4.45
CA GLU A 124 -8.57 0.94 4.92
C GLU A 124 -7.21 0.26 5.03
N ALA A 125 -6.38 0.39 4.00
CA ALA A 125 -5.06 -0.24 3.99
C ALA A 125 -4.17 0.33 5.10
N THR A 126 -4.20 1.64 5.29
CA THR A 126 -3.37 2.29 6.30
C THR A 126 -3.83 1.95 7.70
N GLU A 127 -5.14 1.88 7.93
CA GLU A 127 -5.67 1.43 9.22
C GLU A 127 -5.28 -0.02 9.52
N ALA A 128 -5.24 -0.88 8.49
CA ALA A 128 -4.79 -2.26 8.65
C ALA A 128 -3.31 -2.31 9.06
N LEU A 129 -2.48 -1.44 8.50
CA LEU A 129 -1.08 -1.35 8.92
C LEU A 129 -0.97 -0.96 10.39
N ILE A 130 -1.67 0.09 10.79
CA ILE A 130 -1.64 0.58 12.18
C ILE A 130 -2.08 -0.52 13.14
N ARG A 131 -3.14 -1.22 12.79
CA ARG A 131 -3.64 -2.31 13.62
C ARG A 131 -2.64 -3.44 13.74
N SER A 132 -1.96 -3.79 12.65
CA SER A 132 -0.91 -4.80 12.66
C SER A 132 0.25 -4.39 13.55
N LEU A 133 0.64 -3.12 13.49
CA LEU A 133 1.72 -2.60 14.34
C LEU A 133 1.34 -2.68 15.82
N ASP A 134 0.09 -2.36 16.16
CA ASP A 134 -0.39 -2.44 17.53
C ASP A 134 -0.36 -3.89 18.05
N VAL A 135 -0.77 -4.86 17.23
CA VAL A 135 -0.73 -6.27 17.60
C VAL A 135 0.70 -6.72 17.82
N LEU A 136 1.61 -6.38 16.89
CA LEU A 136 3.00 -6.79 17.00
C LEU A 136 3.71 -6.17 18.21
N ALA A 137 3.33 -4.97 18.59
CA ALA A 137 3.88 -4.32 19.77
C ALA A 137 3.56 -5.09 21.06
N GLN A 138 2.46 -5.84 21.08
CA GLN A 138 2.08 -6.66 22.22
C GLN A 138 2.95 -7.91 22.35
N LEU A 139 3.69 -8.27 21.33
CA LEU A 139 4.50 -9.48 21.30
C LEU A 139 5.97 -9.24 21.68
N SER A 140 6.33 -8.01 21.90
CA SER A 140 7.72 -7.62 22.20
C SER A 140 8.06 -7.68 23.68
#